data_dce75de978b1684e10b19d786369f532
#
_entry.id   dce75de978b1684e10b19d786369f532
#
_cell.length_a   1.000
_cell.length_b   1.000
_cell.length_c   1.000
_cell.angle_alpha   90.00
_cell.angle_beta   90.00
_cell.angle_gamma   90.00
#
_symmetry.space_group_name_H-M   'P 1'
#
loop_
_entity.id
_entity.type
_entity.pdbx_description
1 polymer ?
#
loop_
_entity_poly.entity_id
_entity_poly.type
_entity_poly.pdbx_seq_one_letter_code
_entity_poly.pdbx_strand_id
1 'polypeptide(L)'
;MFKVEKTLAATAMLATWLSVGVQAALAQDHHSHHGGEPAQLTLNNGKKWATDENLRQGMAAIRDGLVAELPAIHGDKASAGQYHALAKKINDQVAFMAQNCRLDKEADTMLHLVLTQLIAGADAMSGQKSNKAKYQGAEKIVHALEEYAVYFDHPGWQGVKVK
;
A
#
# COMPACT_ATOMS: atom_id res chain seq x y z
N MET A 1 24.84 -65.40 -5.63
CA MET A 1 26.04 -66.28 -5.83
C MET A 1 27.20 -65.31 -6.09
N PHE A 2 28.29 -65.51 -5.30
CA PHE A 2 29.57 -64.77 -5.28
C PHE A 2 29.52 -63.36 -4.79
N LYS A 3 29.85 -62.96 -3.56
CA LYS A 3 31.05 -63.13 -2.69
C LYS A 3 32.33 -62.59 -3.35
N VAL A 4 32.96 -61.61 -2.72
CA VAL A 4 34.35 -61.54 -2.22
C VAL A 4 34.72 -60.10 -1.99
N GLU A 5 34.85 -59.62 -0.77
CA GLU A 5 35.95 -59.62 0.21
C GLU A 5 37.17 -58.77 -0.15
N LYS A 6 37.46 -57.80 0.80
CA LYS A 6 38.77 -57.43 1.37
C LYS A 6 39.70 -56.61 0.45
N THR A 7 40.44 -55.61 0.85
CA THR A 7 41.22 -55.39 2.11
C THR A 7 41.72 -53.93 2.17
N LEU A 8 41.83 -53.45 3.37
CA LEU A 8 42.76 -52.49 4.00
C LEU A 8 43.95 -51.94 3.18
N ALA A 9 44.19 -50.63 3.29
CA ALA A 9 45.49 -50.11 3.73
C ALA A 9 45.36 -48.63 4.19
N ALA A 10 45.79 -48.40 5.39
CA ALA A 10 45.96 -47.10 6.03
C ALA A 10 47.21 -46.40 5.49
N THR A 11 47.18 -45.10 5.29
CA THR A 11 48.35 -44.26 5.39
C THR A 11 47.95 -42.87 5.85
N ALA A 12 48.36 -42.51 7.02
CA ALA A 12 48.26 -41.18 7.60
C ALA A 12 49.30 -40.24 6.92
N MET A 13 48.88 -39.06 6.51
CA MET A 13 49.76 -37.94 6.35
C MET A 13 49.09 -36.70 6.93
N LEU A 14 49.68 -36.24 8.04
CA LEU A 14 49.45 -34.91 8.60
C LEU A 14 50.01 -33.89 7.62
N ALA A 15 49.14 -32.98 7.16
CA ALA A 15 49.56 -31.73 6.60
C ALA A 15 48.80 -30.61 7.32
N THR A 16 49.48 -30.00 8.26
CA THR A 16 49.07 -28.77 8.93
C THR A 16 49.15 -27.61 7.94
N TRP A 17 48.01 -27.11 7.49
CA TRP A 17 47.91 -25.82 6.80
C TRP A 17 47.34 -24.82 7.78
N LEU A 18 48.17 -23.85 8.23
CA LEU A 18 47.74 -22.60 8.83
C LEU A 18 47.04 -21.78 7.75
N SER A 19 45.74 -21.82 7.73
CA SER A 19 44.93 -20.84 6.97
C SER A 19 44.63 -19.67 7.90
N VAL A 20 45.31 -18.55 7.65
CA VAL A 20 44.94 -17.23 8.21
C VAL A 20 43.55 -16.90 7.62
N GLY A 21 42.52 -17.08 8.43
CA GLY A 21 41.17 -16.70 8.10
C GLY A 21 41.03 -15.18 8.12
N VAL A 22 40.99 -14.55 6.95
CA VAL A 22 40.47 -13.20 6.80
C VAL A 22 38.96 -13.28 7.01
N GLN A 23 38.52 -12.96 8.20
CA GLN A 23 37.10 -12.75 8.47
C GLN A 23 36.70 -11.44 7.80
N ALA A 24 36.10 -11.54 6.60
CA ALA A 24 35.32 -10.44 6.05
C ALA A 24 34.09 -10.28 6.95
N ALA A 25 34.11 -9.24 7.78
CA ALA A 25 32.93 -8.79 8.49
C ALA A 25 31.93 -8.28 7.45
N LEU A 26 30.99 -9.15 7.07
CA LEU A 26 29.76 -8.71 6.40
C LEU A 26 29.00 -7.90 7.44
N ALA A 27 29.05 -6.60 7.30
CA ALA A 27 28.11 -5.71 7.97
C ALA A 27 26.71 -6.11 7.47
N GLN A 28 26.03 -6.93 8.25
CA GLN A 28 24.59 -7.09 8.11
C GLN A 28 23.99 -5.77 8.59
N ASP A 29 23.55 -4.95 7.64
CA ASP A 29 22.59 -3.89 7.91
C ASP A 29 21.33 -4.58 8.48
N HIS A 30 21.30 -4.71 9.79
CA HIS A 30 20.08 -4.98 10.50
C HIS A 30 19.17 -3.77 10.29
N HIS A 31 18.34 -3.81 9.25
CA HIS A 31 17.13 -3.01 9.23
C HIS A 31 16.33 -3.43 10.46
N SER A 32 16.54 -2.69 11.54
CA SER A 32 15.71 -2.78 12.74
C SER A 32 14.30 -2.45 12.31
N HIS A 33 13.48 -3.48 12.05
CA HIS A 33 12.06 -3.34 12.11
C HIS A 33 11.73 -2.99 13.56
N HIS A 34 11.76 -1.70 13.88
CA HIS A 34 11.06 -1.22 15.04
C HIS A 34 9.62 -1.68 14.86
N GLY A 35 9.19 -2.62 15.69
CA GLY A 35 7.79 -2.95 15.90
C GLY A 35 7.11 -1.73 16.52
N GLY A 36 7.00 -0.64 15.73
CA GLY A 36 6.16 0.49 16.05
C GLY A 36 4.72 0.09 15.80
N GLU A 37 3.81 0.58 16.62
CA GLU A 37 2.38 0.53 16.31
C GLU A 37 2.14 0.98 14.87
N PRO A 38 1.14 0.41 14.18
CA PRO A 38 0.83 0.83 12.82
C PRO A 38 0.65 2.34 12.80
N ALA A 39 1.33 3.01 11.85
CA ALA A 39 1.24 4.45 11.72
C ALA A 39 -0.22 4.87 11.58
N GLN A 40 -0.66 5.82 12.39
CA GLN A 40 -2.03 6.32 12.43
C GLN A 40 -2.08 7.75 11.90
N LEU A 41 -3.22 8.10 11.28
CA LEU A 41 -3.47 9.48 10.89
C LEU A 41 -3.57 10.38 12.13
N THR A 42 -2.83 11.47 12.12
CA THR A 42 -2.82 12.46 13.17
C THR A 42 -2.92 13.87 12.60
N LEU A 43 -3.46 14.81 13.37
CA LEU A 43 -3.46 16.24 13.01
C LEU A 43 -2.06 16.84 13.26
N ASN A 44 -1.73 17.88 12.51
CA ASN A 44 -0.55 18.69 12.71
C ASN A 44 -0.75 19.66 13.89
N ASN A 45 -0.39 19.24 15.10
CA ASN A 45 -0.59 20.03 16.31
C ASN A 45 -2.04 20.56 16.44
N GLY A 46 -3.02 19.70 16.19
CA GLY A 46 -4.43 20.01 16.24
C GLY A 46 -5.00 20.72 14.99
N LYS A 47 -4.18 20.96 13.97
CA LYS A 47 -4.58 21.55 12.69
C LYS A 47 -4.56 20.51 11.57
N LYS A 48 -5.33 20.73 10.51
CA LYS A 48 -5.26 19.93 9.31
C LYS A 48 -3.94 20.14 8.58
N TRP A 49 -3.48 19.12 7.88
CA TRP A 49 -2.31 19.16 7.02
C TRP A 49 -2.59 20.02 5.78
N ALA A 50 -1.64 20.86 5.42
CA ALA A 50 -1.73 21.66 4.21
C ALA A 50 -1.77 20.78 2.95
N THR A 51 -2.49 21.23 1.94
CA THR A 51 -2.61 20.54 0.65
C THR A 51 -2.14 21.44 -0.48
N ASP A 52 -1.56 20.83 -1.51
CA ASP A 52 -1.28 21.51 -2.77
C ASP A 52 -2.43 21.32 -3.79
N GLU A 53 -2.32 21.99 -4.94
CA GLU A 53 -3.32 21.92 -6.00
C GLU A 53 -3.44 20.51 -6.58
N ASN A 54 -2.32 19.81 -6.78
CA ASN A 54 -2.30 18.45 -7.36
C ASN A 54 -2.99 17.44 -6.44
N LEU A 55 -2.75 17.54 -5.12
CA LEU A 55 -3.46 16.72 -4.15
C LEU A 55 -4.96 16.96 -4.19
N ARG A 56 -5.36 18.23 -4.17
CA ARG A 56 -6.79 18.60 -4.23
C ARG A 56 -7.46 18.12 -5.50
N GLN A 57 -6.81 18.27 -6.64
CA GLN A 57 -7.30 17.79 -7.94
C GLN A 57 -7.48 16.27 -7.95
N GLY A 58 -6.47 15.52 -7.52
CA GLY A 58 -6.52 14.06 -7.47
C GLY A 58 -7.62 13.54 -6.56
N MET A 59 -7.71 14.05 -5.34
CA MET A 59 -8.74 13.66 -4.37
C MET A 59 -10.15 14.01 -4.83
N ALA A 60 -10.35 15.20 -5.43
CA ALA A 60 -11.63 15.59 -6.02
C ALA A 60 -12.05 14.66 -7.16
N ALA A 61 -11.12 14.28 -8.04
CA ALA A 61 -11.39 13.37 -9.15
C ALA A 61 -11.77 11.94 -8.67
N ILE A 62 -11.14 11.46 -7.58
CA ILE A 62 -11.51 10.18 -6.95
C ILE A 62 -12.92 10.28 -6.37
N ARG A 63 -13.21 11.32 -5.57
CA ARG A 63 -14.54 11.56 -4.98
C ARG A 63 -15.62 11.59 -6.05
N ASP A 64 -15.42 12.38 -7.11
CA ASP A 64 -16.41 12.55 -8.18
C ASP A 64 -16.67 11.23 -8.93
N GLY A 65 -15.60 10.46 -9.17
CA GLY A 65 -15.72 9.14 -9.75
C GLY A 65 -16.53 8.18 -8.88
N LEU A 66 -16.27 8.16 -7.58
CA LEU A 66 -17.02 7.33 -6.63
C LEU A 66 -18.47 7.76 -6.53
N VAL A 67 -18.76 9.05 -6.35
CA VAL A 67 -20.12 9.60 -6.21
C VAL A 67 -20.99 9.26 -7.43
N ALA A 68 -20.41 9.27 -8.62
CA ALA A 68 -21.14 8.90 -9.84
C ALA A 68 -21.60 7.43 -9.85
N GLU A 69 -20.83 6.53 -9.23
CA GLU A 69 -21.14 5.09 -9.21
C GLU A 69 -21.93 4.64 -7.96
N LEU A 70 -21.96 5.45 -6.89
CA LEU A 70 -22.64 5.09 -5.63
C LEU A 70 -24.09 4.64 -5.80
N PRO A 71 -24.95 5.26 -6.63
CA PRO A 71 -26.33 4.79 -6.80
C PRO A 71 -26.41 3.35 -7.35
N ALA A 72 -25.52 2.98 -8.26
CA ALA A 72 -25.45 1.62 -8.80
C ALA A 72 -24.87 0.63 -7.78
N ILE A 73 -23.85 1.05 -7.03
CA ILE A 73 -23.19 0.27 -5.98
C ILE A 73 -24.17 -0.04 -4.84
N HIS A 74 -24.85 0.97 -4.30
CA HIS A 74 -25.82 0.80 -3.21
C HIS A 74 -27.07 0.03 -3.64
N GLY A 75 -27.45 0.15 -4.91
CA GLY A 75 -28.56 -0.61 -5.47
C GLY A 75 -28.24 -2.06 -5.85
N ASP A 76 -27.01 -2.52 -5.58
CA ASP A 76 -26.48 -3.83 -6.00
C ASP A 76 -26.60 -4.07 -7.51
N LYS A 77 -26.47 -2.99 -8.29
CA LYS A 77 -26.61 -2.97 -9.76
C LYS A 77 -25.30 -2.69 -10.49
N ALA A 78 -24.23 -2.36 -9.74
CA ALA A 78 -22.94 -2.08 -10.34
C ALA A 78 -22.33 -3.35 -10.94
N SER A 79 -22.02 -3.30 -12.23
CA SER A 79 -21.38 -4.40 -12.93
C SER A 79 -19.90 -4.53 -12.54
N ALA A 80 -19.30 -5.69 -12.78
CA ALA A 80 -17.85 -5.90 -12.59
C ALA A 80 -17.03 -4.92 -13.43
N GLY A 81 -17.49 -4.54 -14.62
CA GLY A 81 -16.85 -3.55 -15.49
C GLY A 81 -16.85 -2.14 -14.88
N GLN A 82 -17.94 -1.72 -14.23
CA GLN A 82 -18.02 -0.43 -13.55
C GLN A 82 -17.07 -0.38 -12.34
N TYR A 83 -17.04 -1.41 -11.50
CA TYR A 83 -16.06 -1.51 -10.40
C TYR A 83 -14.62 -1.45 -10.92
N HIS A 84 -14.31 -2.16 -12.00
CA HIS A 84 -12.98 -2.14 -12.59
C HIS A 84 -12.60 -0.76 -13.14
N ALA A 85 -13.53 -0.09 -13.83
CA ALA A 85 -13.30 1.26 -14.36
C ALA A 85 -13.09 2.28 -13.23
N LEU A 86 -13.86 2.20 -12.15
CA LEU A 86 -13.70 3.03 -10.97
C LEU A 86 -12.34 2.76 -10.29
N ALA A 87 -11.97 1.49 -10.09
CA ALA A 87 -10.68 1.12 -9.52
C ALA A 87 -9.51 1.65 -10.35
N LYS A 88 -9.59 1.53 -11.68
CA LYS A 88 -8.57 2.09 -12.57
C LYS A 88 -8.46 3.61 -12.43
N LYS A 89 -9.59 4.32 -12.42
CA LYS A 89 -9.60 5.78 -12.24
C LYS A 89 -8.95 6.18 -10.91
N ILE A 90 -9.21 5.46 -9.82
CA ILE A 90 -8.60 5.72 -8.52
C ILE A 90 -7.09 5.52 -8.58
N ASN A 91 -6.63 4.40 -9.14
CA ASN A 91 -5.19 4.12 -9.27
C ASN A 91 -4.47 5.15 -10.15
N ASP A 92 -5.10 5.60 -11.24
CA ASP A 92 -4.56 6.66 -12.10
C ASP A 92 -4.38 7.98 -11.31
N GLN A 93 -5.34 8.34 -10.47
CA GLN A 93 -5.25 9.55 -9.63
C GLN A 93 -4.23 9.40 -8.49
N VAL A 94 -4.13 8.22 -7.87
CA VAL A 94 -3.08 7.93 -6.89
C VAL A 94 -1.70 8.08 -7.52
N ALA A 95 -1.48 7.53 -8.72
CA ALA A 95 -0.23 7.68 -9.46
C ALA A 95 0.05 9.15 -9.82
N PHE A 96 -0.97 9.90 -10.24
CA PHE A 96 -0.85 11.33 -10.51
C PHE A 96 -0.40 12.11 -9.26
N MET A 97 -1.04 11.88 -8.11
CA MET A 97 -0.67 12.53 -6.85
C MET A 97 0.76 12.16 -6.42
N ALA A 98 1.13 10.89 -6.47
CA ALA A 98 2.47 10.43 -6.11
C ALA A 98 3.59 11.08 -6.96
N GLN A 99 3.30 11.42 -8.22
CA GLN A 99 4.28 12.05 -9.12
C GLN A 99 4.33 13.58 -9.00
N ASN A 100 3.23 14.21 -8.67
CA ASN A 100 3.06 15.66 -8.84
C ASN A 100 2.89 16.43 -7.52
N CYS A 101 2.44 15.82 -6.43
CA CYS A 101 2.30 16.51 -5.15
C CYS A 101 3.65 17.00 -4.61
N ARG A 102 3.61 18.13 -3.93
CA ARG A 102 4.77 18.75 -3.27
C ARG A 102 4.33 19.21 -1.89
N LEU A 103 4.30 18.26 -0.96
CA LEU A 103 3.90 18.47 0.41
C LEU A 103 5.12 18.53 1.33
N ASP A 104 4.96 19.09 2.53
CA ASP A 104 5.92 18.92 3.60
C ASP A 104 6.03 17.42 3.96
N LYS A 105 7.21 16.99 4.43
CA LYS A 105 7.51 15.57 4.68
C LYS A 105 6.50 14.89 5.61
N GLU A 106 6.08 15.59 6.65
CA GLU A 106 5.12 15.09 7.63
C GLU A 106 3.72 14.96 7.02
N ALA A 107 3.28 15.96 6.25
CA ALA A 107 2.01 15.91 5.51
C ALA A 107 2.02 14.77 4.47
N ASP A 108 3.13 14.58 3.76
CA ASP A 108 3.33 13.51 2.80
C ASP A 108 3.24 12.12 3.47
N THR A 109 3.86 11.97 4.65
CA THR A 109 3.75 10.74 5.44
C THR A 109 2.30 10.42 5.80
N MET A 110 1.53 11.41 6.21
CA MET A 110 0.10 11.24 6.51
C MET A 110 -0.71 10.94 5.25
N LEU A 111 -0.39 11.59 4.12
CA LEU A 111 -1.04 11.32 2.85
C LEU A 111 -0.86 9.87 2.42
N HIS A 112 0.33 9.30 2.58
CA HIS A 112 0.60 7.90 2.23
C HIS A 112 -0.32 6.91 2.94
N LEU A 113 -0.76 7.20 4.17
CA LEU A 113 -1.74 6.35 4.89
C LEU A 113 -3.10 6.37 4.18
N VAL A 114 -3.55 7.53 3.72
CA VAL A 114 -4.80 7.66 2.95
C VAL A 114 -4.66 6.96 1.59
N LEU A 115 -3.56 7.20 0.87
CA LEU A 115 -3.32 6.56 -0.44
C LEU A 115 -3.29 5.04 -0.34
N THR A 116 -2.71 4.48 0.73
CA THR A 116 -2.71 3.03 0.99
C THR A 116 -4.11 2.47 1.11
N GLN A 117 -5.03 3.18 1.76
CA GLN A 117 -6.43 2.76 1.86
C GLN A 117 -7.15 2.86 0.51
N LEU A 118 -6.90 3.92 -0.27
CA LEU A 118 -7.43 4.07 -1.62
C LEU A 118 -6.98 2.93 -2.54
N ILE A 119 -5.69 2.59 -2.53
CA ILE A 119 -5.15 1.46 -3.29
C ILE A 119 -5.79 0.15 -2.86
N ALA A 120 -5.87 -0.13 -1.55
CA ALA A 120 -6.50 -1.35 -1.04
C ALA A 120 -7.98 -1.48 -1.41
N GLY A 121 -8.72 -0.35 -1.44
CA GLY A 121 -10.10 -0.31 -1.92
C GLY A 121 -10.21 -0.57 -3.42
N ALA A 122 -9.35 0.05 -4.22
CA ALA A 122 -9.27 -0.16 -5.67
C ALA A 122 -8.92 -1.63 -6.01
N ASP A 123 -7.98 -2.22 -5.31
CA ASP A 123 -7.60 -3.64 -5.48
C ASP A 123 -8.76 -4.59 -5.16
N ALA A 124 -9.54 -4.28 -4.12
CA ALA A 124 -10.72 -5.07 -3.79
C ALA A 124 -11.82 -4.97 -4.86
N MET A 125 -11.92 -3.85 -5.57
CA MET A 125 -12.86 -3.66 -6.69
C MET A 125 -12.39 -4.29 -7.99
N SER A 126 -11.09 -4.55 -8.13
CA SER A 126 -10.47 -5.08 -9.36
C SER A 126 -10.53 -6.60 -9.42
N GLY A 127 -10.39 -7.14 -10.64
CA GLY A 127 -10.19 -8.57 -10.90
C GLY A 127 -11.41 -9.45 -10.59
N GLN A 128 -11.14 -10.74 -10.39
CA GLN A 128 -12.14 -11.81 -10.19
C GLN A 128 -12.59 -11.90 -8.71
N LYS A 129 -12.95 -10.77 -8.12
CA LYS A 129 -13.46 -10.72 -6.73
C LYS A 129 -15.00 -10.91 -6.71
N SER A 130 -15.52 -11.38 -5.57
CA SER A 130 -16.96 -11.44 -5.36
C SER A 130 -17.59 -10.03 -5.33
N ASN A 131 -18.88 -9.92 -5.63
CA ASN A 131 -19.60 -8.64 -5.54
C ASN A 131 -19.52 -8.04 -4.15
N LYS A 132 -19.59 -8.88 -3.09
CA LYS A 132 -19.41 -8.45 -1.71
C LYS A 132 -18.03 -7.81 -1.49
N ALA A 133 -16.96 -8.41 -2.00
CA ALA A 133 -15.61 -7.86 -1.86
C ALA A 133 -15.45 -6.54 -2.63
N LYS A 134 -16.07 -6.42 -3.82
CA LYS A 134 -16.07 -5.18 -4.59
C LYS A 134 -16.81 -4.06 -3.88
N TYR A 135 -17.99 -4.37 -3.32
CA TYR A 135 -18.77 -3.43 -2.49
C TYR A 135 -17.95 -2.94 -1.31
N GLN A 136 -17.33 -3.85 -0.55
CA GLN A 136 -16.43 -3.49 0.57
C GLN A 136 -15.22 -2.66 0.12
N GLY A 137 -14.73 -2.87 -1.10
CA GLY A 137 -13.71 -2.02 -1.71
C GLY A 137 -14.18 -0.58 -1.88
N ALA A 138 -15.40 -0.39 -2.40
CA ALA A 138 -15.99 0.93 -2.55
C ALA A 138 -16.23 1.61 -1.18
N GLU A 139 -16.71 0.88 -0.18
CA GLU A 139 -16.86 1.40 1.19
C GLU A 139 -15.51 1.86 1.76
N LYS A 140 -14.44 1.11 1.52
CA LYS A 140 -13.09 1.51 1.94
C LYS A 140 -12.65 2.83 1.29
N ILE A 141 -13.01 3.07 0.03
CA ILE A 141 -12.76 4.36 -0.63
C ILE A 141 -13.55 5.48 0.04
N VAL A 142 -14.83 5.26 0.38
CA VAL A 142 -15.63 6.25 1.14
C VAL A 142 -14.92 6.64 2.42
N HIS A 143 -14.52 5.66 3.24
CA HIS A 143 -13.82 5.91 4.50
C HIS A 143 -12.49 6.65 4.31
N ALA A 144 -11.69 6.29 3.32
CA ALA A 144 -10.44 6.99 3.03
C ALA A 144 -10.66 8.47 2.66
N LEU A 145 -11.73 8.77 1.93
CA LEU A 145 -12.12 10.14 1.58
C LEU A 145 -12.67 10.93 2.79
N GLU A 146 -13.35 10.27 3.71
CA GLU A 146 -13.81 10.85 4.97
C GLU A 146 -12.61 11.16 5.88
N GLU A 147 -11.67 10.25 6.03
CA GLU A 147 -10.43 10.50 6.77
C GLU A 147 -9.61 11.64 6.15
N TYR A 148 -9.48 11.67 4.82
CA TYR A 148 -8.86 12.81 4.15
C TYR A 148 -9.52 14.13 4.54
N ALA A 149 -10.83 14.20 4.58
CA ALA A 149 -11.57 15.39 4.97
C ALA A 149 -11.32 15.82 6.43
N VAL A 150 -11.04 14.88 7.31
CA VAL A 150 -10.72 15.15 8.71
C VAL A 150 -9.31 15.71 8.87
N TYR A 151 -8.34 15.15 8.18
CA TYR A 151 -6.93 15.39 8.43
C TYR A 151 -6.27 16.41 7.49
N PHE A 152 -6.86 16.69 6.32
CA PHE A 152 -6.28 17.56 5.30
C PHE A 152 -7.13 18.79 5.04
N ASP A 153 -6.47 19.95 4.89
CA ASP A 153 -7.13 21.21 4.57
C ASP A 153 -7.36 21.32 3.07
N HIS A 154 -8.59 21.03 2.65
CA HIS A 154 -9.02 21.12 1.25
C HIS A 154 -10.17 22.14 1.15
N PRO A 155 -9.88 23.39 0.83
CA PRO A 155 -10.91 24.42 0.67
C PRO A 155 -11.98 23.99 -0.35
N GLY A 156 -13.25 24.09 0.04
CA GLY A 156 -14.36 23.71 -0.83
C GLY A 156 -14.65 22.22 -0.95
N TRP A 157 -14.01 21.37 -0.13
CA TRP A 157 -14.31 19.93 -0.10
C TRP A 157 -15.77 19.64 0.23
N GLN A 158 -16.47 18.90 -0.65
CA GLN A 158 -17.89 18.59 -0.49
C GLN A 158 -18.16 17.27 0.24
N GLY A 159 -17.12 16.47 0.50
CA GLY A 159 -17.26 15.12 1.04
C GLY A 159 -17.94 14.15 0.08
N VAL A 160 -18.20 12.93 0.57
CA VAL A 160 -18.98 11.92 -0.13
C VAL A 160 -20.42 12.02 0.40
N LYS A 161 -21.34 12.58 -0.38
CA LYS A 161 -22.76 12.63 -0.01
C LYS A 161 -23.42 11.37 -0.53
N VAL A 162 -23.69 10.43 0.35
CA VAL A 162 -24.58 9.31 0.09
C VAL A 162 -26.01 9.84 0.18
N LYS A 163 -26.71 9.88 -0.97
CA LYS A 163 -28.14 10.23 -1.02
C LYS A 163 -28.99 9.00 -0.82
#